data_e87542fe60b729f33e27ca5469b0ef74
#
_entry.id   e87542fe60b729f33e27ca5469b0ef74
#
_cell.length_a   1.000
_cell.length_b   1.000
_cell.length_c   1.000
_cell.angle_alpha   90.00
_cell.angle_beta   90.00
_cell.angle_gamma   90.00
#
_symmetry.space_group_name_H-M   'P 1'
#
loop_
_entity.id
_entity.type
_entity.pdbx_description
1 polymer ?
#
loop_
_entity_poly.entity_id
_entity_poly.type
_entity_poly.pdbx_seq_one_letter_code
_entity_poly.pdbx_strand_id
1 'polypeptide(L)'
;MTGLAPRLFYVCNFNDIIHANFGARWFIRGEMQQDIFYRPEWTCGRYNVEHKVAIMYNLIEGMSYLFEDASALVIGCILDIERNATFSIHTLSQKTGISEASLIAFTEPLKNANLITDAAPTSVDIQNYRKAVGSWRKSQNSTAELSHTQEQMPVQITTAERDYMERVGGVTSIMFEMTYNCSEKCIHCYNIGATRNDDEQSHRGDSTALDLDDYKRIIDQLYDEGLVKVCLSGGDPFSNPHTWDVID
;
A
#
# COMPACT_ATOMS: atom_id res chain seq x y z
N MET A 1 33.63 5.90 -2.63
CA MET A 1 32.67 6.23 -3.71
C MET A 1 31.89 4.96 -4.04
N THR A 2 30.87 4.66 -3.27
CA THR A 2 30.03 3.49 -3.46
C THR A 2 28.68 3.98 -3.96
N GLY A 3 28.41 3.68 -5.22
CA GLY A 3 27.19 4.05 -5.91
C GLY A 3 25.99 3.32 -5.30
N LEU A 4 25.12 4.06 -4.66
CA LEU A 4 23.77 3.66 -4.40
C LEU A 4 23.07 3.46 -5.74
N ALA A 5 22.63 2.22 -6.03
CA ALA A 5 21.78 1.96 -7.18
C ALA A 5 20.55 2.87 -7.09
N PRO A 6 20.14 3.54 -8.17
CA PRO A 6 18.97 4.39 -8.15
C PRO A 6 17.76 3.52 -7.90
N ARG A 7 17.10 3.71 -6.76
CA ARG A 7 15.73 3.23 -6.56
C ARG A 7 14.89 3.95 -7.61
N LEU A 8 14.44 3.20 -8.62
CA LEU A 8 13.55 3.73 -9.64
C LEU A 8 12.25 4.16 -8.98
N PHE A 9 12.09 5.45 -8.85
CA PHE A 9 10.83 6.07 -8.46
C PHE A 9 10.04 6.30 -9.74
N TYR A 10 8.91 5.62 -9.89
CA TYR A 10 7.99 5.92 -10.97
C TYR A 10 6.98 6.95 -10.48
N VAL A 11 7.24 8.22 -10.76
CA VAL A 11 6.18 9.20 -10.90
C VAL A 11 5.60 8.96 -12.29
N CYS A 12 4.48 8.23 -12.34
CA CYS A 12 3.82 8.00 -13.62
C CYS A 12 2.99 9.24 -13.98
N ASN A 13 3.60 10.20 -14.66
CA ASN A 13 2.83 11.23 -15.33
C ASN A 13 2.40 10.68 -16.70
N PHE A 14 1.13 10.84 -17.06
CA PHE A 14 0.56 10.35 -18.32
C PHE A 14 1.32 10.89 -19.56
N ASN A 15 1.88 12.09 -19.46
CA ASN A 15 2.68 12.71 -20.52
C ASN A 15 4.05 12.03 -20.70
N ASP A 16 4.66 11.48 -19.66
CA ASP A 16 5.97 10.82 -19.73
C ASP A 16 5.88 9.45 -20.41
N ILE A 17 4.70 8.79 -20.31
CA ILE A 17 4.43 7.50 -20.98
C ILE A 17 4.26 7.67 -22.50
N ILE A 18 3.70 8.80 -22.94
CA ILE A 18 3.48 9.08 -24.38
C ILE A 18 4.80 9.39 -25.10
N HIS A 19 5.83 9.89 -24.42
CA HIS A 19 7.12 10.24 -25.00
C HIS A 19 8.17 9.11 -24.98
N ALA A 20 7.89 7.99 -24.32
CA ALA A 20 8.73 6.81 -24.47
C ALA A 20 8.48 6.17 -25.84
N ASN A 21 9.38 6.47 -26.79
CA ASN A 21 9.39 5.91 -28.13
C ASN A 21 9.50 4.39 -28.10
N PHE A 22 8.37 3.72 -28.13
CA PHE A 22 8.31 2.28 -28.41
C PHE A 22 8.21 2.09 -29.93
N GLY A 23 9.36 1.73 -30.54
CA GLY A 23 9.38 1.13 -31.85
C GLY A 23 8.73 -0.24 -31.83
N ALA A 24 7.42 -0.31 -31.79
CA ALA A 24 6.66 -1.56 -31.85
C ALA A 24 6.05 -1.73 -33.24
N ARG A 25 6.43 -2.79 -33.92
CA ARG A 25 5.78 -3.31 -35.11
C ARG A 25 4.36 -3.78 -34.71
N TRP A 26 3.35 -3.09 -35.23
CA TRP A 26 1.96 -3.49 -35.10
C TRP A 26 1.67 -4.71 -35.99
N PHE A 27 1.33 -5.83 -35.37
CA PHE A 27 0.60 -6.90 -36.06
C PHE A 27 -0.87 -6.73 -35.73
N ILE A 28 -1.63 -6.29 -36.72
CA ILE A 28 -3.10 -6.30 -36.68
C ILE A 28 -3.52 -7.77 -36.80
N ARG A 29 -4.01 -8.37 -35.72
CA ARG A 29 -4.86 -9.56 -35.77
C ARG A 29 -6.16 -9.22 -35.07
N GLY A 30 -7.22 -9.20 -35.89
CA GLY A 30 -8.56 -8.98 -35.43
C GLY A 30 -9.07 -10.15 -34.59
N GLU A 31 -9.33 -9.81 -33.37
CA GLU A 31 -10.40 -10.28 -32.50
C GLU A 31 -10.44 -9.22 -31.41
N MET A 32 -11.61 -8.57 -31.19
CA MET A 32 -11.77 -7.66 -30.06
C MET A 32 -11.77 -8.51 -28.79
N GLN A 33 -10.57 -8.89 -28.33
CA GLN A 33 -10.38 -9.37 -26.98
C GLN A 33 -10.70 -8.18 -26.10
N GLN A 34 -11.82 -8.21 -25.39
CA GLN A 34 -12.11 -7.23 -24.37
C GLN A 34 -10.95 -7.33 -23.37
N ASP A 35 -10.11 -6.28 -23.32
CA ASP A 35 -9.04 -6.19 -22.35
C ASP A 35 -9.70 -6.06 -20.97
N ILE A 36 -9.85 -7.21 -20.31
CA ILE A 36 -10.42 -7.35 -18.97
C ILE A 36 -9.26 -7.51 -18.00
N PHE A 37 -9.26 -6.69 -16.98
CA PHE A 37 -8.26 -6.70 -15.92
C PHE A 37 -8.95 -6.94 -14.57
N TYR A 38 -8.15 -7.38 -13.61
CA TYR A 38 -8.57 -7.60 -12.23
C TYR A 38 -7.84 -6.63 -11.31
N ARG A 39 -8.55 -6.10 -10.32
CA ARG A 39 -7.95 -5.44 -9.18
C ARG A 39 -7.60 -6.48 -8.13
N PRO A 40 -6.30 -6.82 -7.91
CA PRO A 40 -5.92 -7.85 -6.95
C PRO A 40 -6.23 -7.44 -5.51
N GLU A 41 -6.45 -8.44 -4.63
CA GLU A 41 -6.72 -8.22 -3.21
C GLU A 41 -5.58 -7.51 -2.45
N TRP A 42 -4.34 -7.64 -2.94
CA TRP A 42 -3.17 -7.00 -2.33
C TRP A 42 -2.97 -5.55 -2.72
N THR A 43 -3.88 -4.96 -3.48
CA THR A 43 -3.82 -3.55 -3.83
C THR A 43 -4.82 -2.75 -3.02
N CYS A 44 -4.36 -1.64 -2.50
CA CYS A 44 -5.19 -0.63 -1.87
C CYS A 44 -4.67 0.76 -2.21
N GLY A 45 -5.43 1.78 -1.88
CA GLY A 45 -5.01 3.14 -2.17
C GLY A 45 -6.13 4.14 -1.99
N ARG A 46 -5.83 5.36 -2.35
CA ARG A 46 -6.76 6.47 -2.25
C ARG A 46 -6.58 7.44 -3.41
N TYR A 47 -7.68 7.98 -3.91
CA TYR A 47 -7.70 9.10 -4.84
C TYR A 47 -8.24 10.33 -4.14
N ASN A 48 -7.47 11.41 -4.16
CA ASN A 48 -7.90 12.73 -3.72
C ASN A 48 -8.33 13.55 -4.94
N VAL A 49 -9.64 13.81 -5.03
CA VAL A 49 -10.25 14.50 -6.17
C VAL A 49 -9.83 15.97 -6.23
N GLU A 50 -9.71 16.62 -5.08
CA GLU A 50 -9.39 18.05 -4.97
C GLU A 50 -7.99 18.35 -5.49
N HIS A 51 -7.00 17.55 -5.06
CA HIS A 51 -5.61 17.69 -5.45
C HIS A 51 -5.24 16.93 -6.72
N LYS A 52 -6.16 16.14 -7.29
CA LYS A 52 -5.97 15.29 -8.48
C LYS A 52 -4.74 14.39 -8.35
N VAL A 53 -4.56 13.81 -7.18
CA VAL A 53 -3.50 12.85 -6.88
C VAL A 53 -4.09 11.55 -6.36
N ALA A 54 -3.45 10.43 -6.70
CA ALA A 54 -3.77 9.13 -6.15
C ALA A 54 -2.51 8.43 -5.66
N ILE A 55 -2.65 7.69 -4.57
CA ILE A 55 -1.63 6.76 -4.11
C ILE A 55 -2.19 5.35 -4.17
N MET A 56 -1.41 4.40 -4.69
CA MET A 56 -1.76 2.99 -4.74
C MET A 56 -0.63 2.14 -4.17
N TYR A 57 -0.98 1.17 -3.36
CA TYR A 57 -0.05 0.28 -2.67
C TYR A 57 -0.12 -1.13 -3.24
N ASN A 58 1.03 -1.76 -3.35
CA ASN A 58 1.17 -3.19 -3.46
C ASN A 58 1.58 -3.71 -2.07
N LEU A 59 0.63 -4.31 -1.35
CA LEU A 59 0.81 -4.74 0.04
C LEU A 59 1.78 -5.91 0.17
N ILE A 60 1.91 -6.76 -0.86
CA ILE A 60 2.85 -7.89 -0.83
C ILE A 60 4.29 -7.38 -0.97
N GLU A 61 4.53 -6.47 -1.88
CA GLU A 61 5.86 -5.87 -2.10
C GLU A 61 6.20 -4.81 -1.06
N GLY A 62 5.18 -4.21 -0.41
CA GLY A 62 5.35 -3.06 0.46
C GLY A 62 5.78 -1.80 -0.30
N MET A 63 5.36 -1.70 -1.56
CA MET A 63 5.64 -0.57 -2.43
C MET A 63 4.42 0.33 -2.57
N SER A 64 4.66 1.62 -2.74
CA SER A 64 3.62 2.60 -3.05
C SER A 64 3.98 3.39 -4.31
N TYR A 65 2.96 3.83 -5.01
CA TYR A 65 3.04 4.50 -6.30
C TYR A 65 2.15 5.74 -6.27
N LEU A 66 2.71 6.87 -6.67
CA LEU A 66 2.00 8.15 -6.78
C LEU A 66 1.58 8.39 -8.22
N PHE A 67 0.36 8.86 -8.39
CA PHE A 67 -0.25 9.20 -9.69
C PHE A 67 -0.81 10.60 -9.63
N GLU A 68 -0.77 11.32 -10.76
CA GLU A 68 -1.18 12.70 -10.86
C GLU A 68 -2.16 12.91 -12.01
N ASP A 69 -2.98 13.93 -11.91
CA ASP A 69 -3.89 14.39 -12.97
C ASP A 69 -4.74 13.27 -13.60
N ALA A 70 -4.59 13.06 -14.91
CA ALA A 70 -5.35 12.06 -15.64
C ALA A 70 -5.05 10.63 -15.18
N SER A 71 -3.80 10.34 -14.78
CA SER A 71 -3.42 9.02 -14.23
C SER A 71 -4.06 8.78 -12.87
N ALA A 72 -4.13 9.80 -12.02
CA ALA A 72 -4.79 9.72 -10.73
C ALA A 72 -6.29 9.45 -10.87
N LEU A 73 -6.95 10.07 -11.85
CA LEU A 73 -8.35 9.80 -12.15
C LEU A 73 -8.59 8.34 -12.56
N VAL A 74 -7.73 7.78 -13.42
CA VAL A 74 -7.80 6.35 -13.81
C VAL A 74 -7.64 5.45 -12.60
N ILE A 75 -6.62 5.72 -11.77
CA ILE A 75 -6.39 4.97 -10.53
C ILE A 75 -7.58 5.11 -9.58
N GLY A 76 -8.18 6.29 -9.43
CA GLY A 76 -9.41 6.48 -8.66
C GLY A 76 -10.52 5.55 -9.14
N CYS A 77 -10.77 5.49 -10.45
CA CYS A 77 -11.77 4.57 -11.01
C CYS A 77 -11.44 3.09 -10.76
N ILE A 78 -10.16 2.71 -10.75
CA ILE A 78 -9.73 1.34 -10.41
C ILE A 78 -9.91 1.06 -8.91
N LEU A 79 -9.61 2.03 -8.05
CA LEU A 79 -9.77 1.89 -6.60
C LEU A 79 -11.23 1.80 -6.14
N ASP A 80 -12.17 2.34 -6.93
CA ASP A 80 -13.62 2.21 -6.69
C ASP A 80 -14.16 0.80 -7.01
N ILE A 81 -13.36 -0.03 -7.70
CA ILE A 81 -13.74 -1.40 -8.03
C ILE A 81 -13.42 -2.28 -6.82
N GLU A 82 -14.33 -3.18 -6.48
CA GLU A 82 -14.10 -4.15 -5.41
C GLU A 82 -12.84 -5.00 -5.66
N ARG A 83 -12.17 -5.42 -4.59
CA ARG A 83 -11.00 -6.29 -4.70
C ARG A 83 -11.39 -7.62 -5.35
N ASN A 84 -10.52 -8.13 -6.20
CA ASN A 84 -10.75 -9.33 -7.05
C ASN A 84 -11.89 -9.20 -8.06
N ALA A 85 -12.47 -8.01 -8.22
CA ALA A 85 -13.43 -7.75 -9.29
C ALA A 85 -12.72 -7.29 -10.58
N THR A 86 -13.46 -7.39 -11.69
CA THR A 86 -12.98 -7.10 -13.03
C THR A 86 -13.33 -5.70 -13.48
N PHE A 87 -12.53 -5.16 -14.39
CA PHE A 87 -12.85 -3.98 -15.16
C PHE A 87 -12.35 -4.12 -16.59
N SER A 88 -12.95 -3.34 -17.51
CA SER A 88 -12.50 -3.30 -18.89
C SER A 88 -11.98 -1.91 -19.26
N ILE A 89 -11.12 -1.87 -20.25
CA ILE A 89 -10.64 -0.61 -20.85
C ILE A 89 -11.81 0.24 -21.34
N HIS A 90 -12.80 -0.38 -21.94
CA HIS A 90 -14.00 0.32 -22.40
C HIS A 90 -14.74 1.04 -21.25
N THR A 91 -14.94 0.35 -20.13
CA THR A 91 -15.58 0.94 -18.94
C THR A 91 -14.76 2.10 -18.36
N LEU A 92 -13.43 1.96 -18.29
CA LEU A 92 -12.56 3.05 -17.86
C LEU A 92 -12.60 4.23 -18.82
N SER A 93 -12.60 3.98 -20.14
CA SER A 93 -12.70 5.03 -21.15
C SER A 93 -14.00 5.82 -21.00
N GLN A 94 -15.12 5.15 -20.78
CA GLN A 94 -16.42 5.80 -20.56
C GLN A 94 -16.42 6.67 -19.29
N LYS A 95 -15.83 6.19 -18.20
CA LYS A 95 -15.78 6.90 -16.91
C LYS A 95 -14.82 8.10 -16.91
N THR A 96 -13.68 7.97 -17.59
CA THR A 96 -12.61 8.96 -17.54
C THR A 96 -12.57 9.91 -18.73
N GLY A 97 -13.21 9.54 -19.84
CA GLY A 97 -13.11 10.26 -21.12
C GLY A 97 -11.76 10.09 -21.83
N ILE A 98 -10.87 9.23 -21.32
CA ILE A 98 -9.56 8.95 -21.90
C ILE A 98 -9.69 7.89 -22.99
N SER A 99 -8.95 8.04 -24.10
CA SER A 99 -9.00 7.07 -25.20
C SER A 99 -8.56 5.68 -24.78
N GLU A 100 -9.20 4.64 -25.33
CA GLU A 100 -8.85 3.25 -25.04
C GLU A 100 -7.38 2.95 -25.33
N ALA A 101 -6.84 3.49 -26.44
CA ALA A 101 -5.43 3.31 -26.78
C ALA A 101 -4.48 3.86 -25.69
N SER A 102 -4.79 5.02 -25.11
CA SER A 102 -4.02 5.60 -24.02
C SER A 102 -4.15 4.78 -22.74
N LEU A 103 -5.35 4.26 -22.44
CA LEU A 103 -5.57 3.40 -21.28
C LEU A 103 -4.83 2.06 -21.41
N ILE A 104 -4.83 1.44 -22.58
CA ILE A 104 -4.06 0.20 -22.86
C ILE A 104 -2.57 0.45 -22.58
N ALA A 105 -2.01 1.54 -23.09
CA ALA A 105 -0.61 1.90 -22.82
C ALA A 105 -0.33 2.11 -21.31
N PHE A 106 -1.31 2.67 -20.59
CA PHE A 106 -1.20 2.91 -19.14
C PHE A 106 -1.31 1.63 -18.30
N THR A 107 -2.03 0.59 -18.76
CA THR A 107 -2.15 -0.67 -18.01
C THR A 107 -0.85 -1.47 -17.96
N GLU A 108 0.03 -1.36 -18.95
CA GLU A 108 1.30 -2.12 -18.96
C GLU A 108 2.20 -1.84 -17.74
N PRO A 109 2.54 -0.58 -17.39
CA PRO A 109 3.29 -0.31 -16.17
C PRO A 109 2.55 -0.75 -14.90
N LEU A 110 1.22 -0.70 -14.86
CA LEU A 110 0.45 -1.17 -13.71
C LEU A 110 0.55 -2.69 -13.55
N LYS A 111 0.53 -3.45 -14.65
CA LYS A 111 0.76 -4.92 -14.64
C LYS A 111 2.17 -5.25 -14.18
N ASN A 112 3.17 -4.55 -14.70
CA ASN A 112 4.57 -4.75 -14.31
C ASN A 112 4.81 -4.47 -12.81
N ALA A 113 4.04 -3.56 -12.22
CA ALA A 113 4.05 -3.26 -10.79
C ALA A 113 3.13 -4.20 -9.97
N ASN A 114 2.49 -5.17 -10.60
CA ASN A 114 1.49 -6.07 -9.99
C ASN A 114 0.36 -5.30 -9.27
N LEU A 115 0.00 -4.12 -9.78
CA LEU A 115 -1.12 -3.32 -9.29
C LEU A 115 -2.46 -3.76 -9.91
N ILE A 116 -2.41 -4.34 -11.10
CA ILE A 116 -3.53 -5.00 -11.78
C ILE A 116 -3.04 -6.33 -12.38
N THR A 117 -3.96 -7.25 -12.69
CA THR A 117 -3.64 -8.54 -13.31
C THR A 117 -4.56 -8.84 -14.49
N ASP A 118 -4.09 -9.65 -15.46
CA ASP A 118 -4.88 -10.08 -16.61
C ASP A 118 -5.83 -11.25 -16.28
N ALA A 119 -5.61 -11.92 -15.15
CA ALA A 119 -6.43 -13.04 -14.68
C ALA A 119 -6.70 -12.92 -13.18
N ALA A 120 -7.80 -13.51 -12.72
CA ALA A 120 -8.10 -13.59 -11.30
C ALA A 120 -7.01 -14.40 -10.57
N PRO A 121 -6.31 -13.79 -9.60
CA PRO A 121 -5.26 -14.50 -8.86
C PRO A 121 -5.86 -15.66 -8.03
N THR A 122 -5.27 -16.84 -8.13
CA THR A 122 -5.63 -17.95 -7.26
C THR A 122 -4.88 -17.87 -5.94
N SER A 123 -5.35 -18.61 -4.91
CA SER A 123 -4.64 -18.70 -3.63
C SER A 123 -3.20 -19.21 -3.79
N VAL A 124 -2.94 -20.05 -4.80
CA VAL A 124 -1.61 -20.57 -5.11
C VAL A 124 -0.73 -19.46 -5.70
N ASP A 125 -1.28 -18.65 -6.61
CA ASP A 125 -0.56 -17.51 -7.20
C ASP A 125 -0.16 -16.50 -6.12
N ILE A 126 -1.07 -16.19 -5.20
CA ILE A 126 -0.81 -15.29 -4.07
C ILE A 126 0.30 -15.84 -3.18
N GLN A 127 0.24 -17.13 -2.83
CA GLN A 127 1.29 -17.76 -2.02
C GLN A 127 2.65 -17.76 -2.72
N ASN A 128 2.68 -18.08 -4.02
CA ASN A 128 3.90 -18.08 -4.82
C ASN A 128 4.48 -16.66 -4.91
N TYR A 129 3.65 -15.66 -5.11
CA TYR A 129 4.05 -14.26 -5.14
C TYR A 129 4.66 -13.82 -3.80
N ARG A 130 4.00 -14.12 -2.67
CA ARG A 130 4.54 -13.84 -1.32
C ARG A 130 5.89 -14.52 -1.08
N LYS A 131 6.05 -15.78 -1.51
CA LYS A 131 7.33 -16.50 -1.41
C LYS A 131 8.43 -15.86 -2.25
N ALA A 132 8.12 -15.47 -3.49
CA ALA A 132 9.07 -14.82 -4.39
C ALA A 132 9.57 -13.50 -3.82
N VAL A 133 8.67 -12.64 -3.32
CA VAL A 133 9.01 -11.37 -2.68
C VAL A 133 9.82 -11.60 -1.40
N GLY A 134 9.45 -12.58 -0.57
CA GLY A 134 10.21 -12.95 0.63
C GLY A 134 11.63 -13.41 0.32
N SER A 135 11.81 -14.19 -0.75
CA SER A 135 13.13 -14.65 -1.20
C SER A 135 13.97 -13.50 -1.74
N TRP A 136 13.37 -12.61 -2.51
CA TRP A 136 14.04 -11.39 -3.01
C TRP A 136 14.50 -10.49 -1.85
N ARG A 137 13.64 -10.22 -0.86
CA ARG A 137 14.00 -9.42 0.32
C ARG A 137 15.17 -10.03 1.10
N LYS A 138 15.19 -11.36 1.26
CA LYS A 138 16.31 -12.06 1.92
C LYS A 138 17.62 -11.90 1.15
N SER A 139 17.58 -11.96 -0.21
CA SER A 139 18.78 -11.77 -1.03
C SER A 139 19.33 -10.35 -0.93
N GLN A 140 18.48 -9.33 -0.82
CA GLN A 140 18.91 -7.95 -0.63
C GLN A 140 19.57 -7.73 0.73
N ASN A 141 19.02 -8.32 1.80
CA ASN A 141 19.56 -8.18 3.14
C ASN A 141 20.90 -8.92 3.34
N SER A 142 21.18 -9.97 2.55
CA SER A 142 22.45 -10.69 2.62
C SER A 142 23.65 -9.94 2.02
N THR A 143 23.38 -8.92 1.20
CA THR A 143 24.41 -8.05 0.58
C THR A 143 24.62 -6.73 1.32
N ALA A 144 23.73 -6.38 2.24
CA ALA A 144 23.88 -5.22 3.11
C ALA A 144 24.77 -5.61 4.28
N GLU A 145 26.04 -5.19 4.28
CA GLU A 145 26.85 -5.15 5.51
C GLU A 145 26.03 -4.41 6.56
N LEU A 146 25.85 -5.05 7.71
CA LEU A 146 25.16 -4.50 8.89
C LEU A 146 25.86 -3.21 9.33
N SER A 147 25.46 -2.09 8.78
CA SER A 147 25.78 -0.80 9.37
C SER A 147 24.91 -0.63 10.63
N HIS A 148 25.54 -0.72 11.77
CA HIS A 148 24.93 -0.68 13.11
C HIS A 148 24.27 0.66 13.50
N THR A 149 23.85 1.50 12.55
CA THR A 149 23.31 2.84 12.81
C THR A 149 21.99 3.13 12.13
N GLN A 150 21.17 2.12 11.86
CA GLN A 150 19.78 2.40 11.53
C GLN A 150 18.95 2.42 12.82
N GLU A 151 18.63 3.62 13.30
CA GLU A 151 17.45 3.82 14.14
C GLU A 151 16.28 3.17 13.42
N GLN A 152 15.77 2.07 13.99
CA GLN A 152 14.63 1.36 13.48
C GLN A 152 13.40 2.24 13.70
N MET A 153 13.09 3.09 12.74
CA MET A 153 11.76 3.72 12.69
C MET A 153 10.76 2.61 12.41
N PRO A 154 9.74 2.41 13.25
CA PRO A 154 8.79 1.30 13.14
C PRO A 154 7.94 1.33 11.87
N VAL A 155 7.86 2.47 11.20
CA VAL A 155 7.14 2.64 9.93
C VAL A 155 7.99 3.45 8.96
N GLN A 156 8.52 2.79 7.93
CA GLN A 156 9.20 3.51 6.86
C GLN A 156 8.16 4.12 5.93
N ILE A 157 8.11 5.46 5.90
CA ILE A 157 7.31 6.22 4.94
C ILE A 157 8.07 6.21 3.62
N THR A 158 7.43 5.74 2.55
CA THR A 158 8.01 5.77 1.20
C THR A 158 8.06 7.20 0.66
N THR A 159 8.85 7.43 -0.39
CA THR A 159 8.88 8.75 -1.05
C THR A 159 7.50 9.08 -1.65
N ALA A 160 6.83 8.12 -2.27
CA ALA A 160 5.48 8.33 -2.82
C ALA A 160 4.46 8.70 -1.73
N GLU A 161 4.54 8.10 -0.54
CA GLU A 161 3.70 8.49 0.61
C GLU A 161 4.00 9.91 1.06
N ARG A 162 5.27 10.27 1.15
CA ARG A 162 5.69 11.64 1.54
C ARG A 162 5.18 12.67 0.54
N ASP A 163 5.40 12.45 -0.75
CA ASP A 163 4.96 13.35 -1.81
C ASP A 163 3.44 13.49 -1.83
N TYR A 164 2.72 12.38 -1.58
CA TYR A 164 1.26 12.41 -1.44
C TYR A 164 0.84 13.25 -0.24
N MET A 165 1.45 13.04 0.93
CA MET A 165 1.14 13.80 2.15
C MET A 165 1.43 15.30 1.99
N GLU A 166 2.55 15.65 1.35
CA GLU A 166 2.90 17.06 1.09
C GLU A 166 1.87 17.77 0.21
N ARG A 167 1.25 17.04 -0.73
CA ARG A 167 0.24 17.60 -1.64
C ARG A 167 -1.15 17.68 -1.02
N VAL A 168 -1.56 16.65 -0.31
CA VAL A 168 -2.90 16.53 0.26
C VAL A 168 -2.98 17.19 1.64
N GLY A 169 -1.85 17.35 2.33
CA GLY A 169 -1.80 17.93 3.67
C GLY A 169 -2.35 17.03 4.77
N GLY A 170 -2.55 15.72 4.48
CA GLY A 170 -3.19 14.78 5.37
C GLY A 170 -2.24 13.75 5.98
N VAL A 171 -2.81 12.78 6.69
CA VAL A 171 -2.12 11.67 7.35
C VAL A 171 -2.36 10.39 6.54
N THR A 172 -1.29 9.74 6.05
CA THR A 172 -1.41 8.50 5.27
C THR A 172 -1.32 7.24 6.12
N SER A 173 -0.71 7.33 7.29
CA SER A 173 -0.57 6.17 8.19
C SER A 173 -0.65 6.56 9.65
N ILE A 174 -1.22 5.66 10.44
CA ILE A 174 -1.29 5.75 11.90
C ILE A 174 -0.87 4.43 12.52
N MET A 175 -0.31 4.49 13.71
CA MET A 175 -0.06 3.33 14.54
C MET A 175 -0.89 3.42 15.82
N PHE A 176 -1.70 2.40 16.09
CA PHE A 176 -2.37 2.23 17.37
C PHE A 176 -1.55 1.29 18.26
N GLU A 177 -1.19 1.76 19.43
CA GLU A 177 -0.72 0.90 20.52
C GLU A 177 -1.93 0.36 21.26
N MET A 178 -2.42 -0.83 20.83
CA MET A 178 -3.69 -1.43 21.28
C MET A 178 -3.69 -1.76 22.78
N THR A 179 -2.53 -2.15 23.32
CA THR A 179 -2.37 -2.55 24.72
C THR A 179 -0.90 -2.55 25.09
N TYR A 180 -0.63 -2.41 26.38
CA TYR A 180 0.72 -2.64 26.93
C TYR A 180 0.92 -4.04 27.50
N ASN A 181 -0.14 -4.86 27.54
CA ASN A 181 -0.05 -6.25 27.98
C ASN A 181 0.71 -7.08 26.96
N CYS A 182 1.66 -7.88 27.40
CA CYS A 182 2.44 -8.79 26.57
C CYS A 182 2.97 -9.94 27.39
N SER A 183 2.81 -11.18 26.89
CA SER A 183 3.41 -12.37 27.49
C SER A 183 4.87 -12.58 27.10
N GLU A 184 5.34 -11.86 26.07
CA GLU A 184 6.67 -12.03 25.49
C GLU A 184 7.73 -11.20 26.24
N LYS A 185 8.96 -11.70 26.24
CA LYS A 185 10.15 -11.05 26.85
C LYS A 185 11.19 -10.72 25.77
N CYS A 186 10.79 -10.00 24.73
CA CYS A 186 11.69 -9.66 23.63
C CYS A 186 12.86 -8.79 24.12
N ILE A 187 14.08 -9.18 23.78
CA ILE A 187 15.30 -8.44 24.19
C ILE A 187 15.40 -7.05 23.53
N HIS A 188 14.73 -6.85 22.42
CA HIS A 188 14.67 -5.58 21.68
C HIS A 188 13.32 -4.88 21.82
N CYS A 189 12.57 -5.16 22.89
CA CYS A 189 11.28 -4.53 23.09
C CYS A 189 11.44 -3.03 23.32
N TYR A 190 10.80 -2.21 22.48
CA TYR A 190 10.77 -0.76 22.67
C TYR A 190 9.80 -0.35 23.79
N ASN A 191 8.84 -1.21 24.10
CA ASN A 191 7.82 -1.00 25.14
C ASN A 191 8.33 -1.55 26.50
N ILE A 192 9.32 -0.87 27.07
CA ILE A 192 10.02 -1.33 28.27
C ILE A 192 9.09 -1.39 29.50
N GLY A 193 8.00 -0.63 29.50
CA GLY A 193 7.03 -0.61 30.61
C GLY A 193 6.18 -1.88 30.73
N ALA A 194 5.96 -2.60 29.62
CA ALA A 194 5.11 -3.78 29.59
C ALA A 194 5.79 -5.05 30.15
N THR A 195 7.12 -5.10 30.13
CA THR A 195 7.88 -6.35 30.40
C THR A 195 8.58 -6.41 31.75
N ARG A 196 8.62 -5.34 32.52
CA ARG A 196 9.53 -5.25 33.69
C ARG A 196 8.87 -5.16 35.05
N ASN A 197 7.58 -5.03 35.15
CA ASN A 197 6.95 -4.91 36.46
C ASN A 197 6.03 -6.08 36.75
N ASP A 198 6.59 -6.97 37.52
CA ASP A 198 5.86 -7.78 38.47
C ASP A 198 4.92 -6.83 39.26
N ASP A 199 3.62 -7.05 39.14
CA ASP A 199 2.55 -6.77 40.07
C ASP A 199 1.91 -5.38 40.22
N GLU A 200 2.52 -4.24 39.94
CA GLU A 200 1.82 -2.97 40.25
C GLU A 200 1.57 -2.00 39.06
N GLN A 201 2.24 -2.15 37.92
CA GLN A 201 2.09 -1.24 36.78
C GLN A 201 1.33 -1.81 35.61
N SER A 202 1.02 -3.09 35.59
CA SER A 202 0.23 -3.74 34.53
C SER A 202 -1.22 -3.25 34.45
N HIS A 203 -1.70 -2.55 35.49
CA HIS A 203 -3.08 -2.05 35.58
C HIS A 203 -3.24 -0.56 35.21
N ARG A 204 -2.19 0.14 34.79
CA ARG A 204 -2.32 1.56 34.39
C ARG A 204 -3.03 1.77 33.06
N GLY A 205 -3.27 0.71 32.31
CA GLY A 205 -3.85 0.81 30.95
C GLY A 205 -5.36 0.75 30.86
N ASP A 206 -6.03 0.10 31.81
CA ASP A 206 -7.41 -0.31 31.57
C ASP A 206 -8.45 0.80 31.70
N SER A 207 -8.18 1.88 32.44
CA SER A 207 -9.17 2.95 32.64
C SER A 207 -9.14 4.05 31.59
N THR A 208 -8.12 4.06 30.71
CA THR A 208 -7.93 5.03 29.62
C THR A 208 -7.77 4.37 28.26
N ALA A 209 -7.97 3.06 28.17
CA ALA A 209 -7.92 2.35 26.89
C ALA A 209 -9.10 2.81 26.01
N LEU A 210 -8.82 3.00 24.72
CA LEU A 210 -9.86 3.28 23.73
C LEU A 210 -10.80 2.08 23.65
N ASP A 211 -12.10 2.37 23.56
CA ASP A 211 -13.09 1.35 23.21
C ASP A 211 -13.21 1.18 21.68
N LEU A 212 -14.02 0.24 21.24
CA LEU A 212 -14.17 -0.05 19.81
C LEU A 212 -14.73 1.16 19.04
N ASP A 213 -15.65 1.90 19.63
CA ASP A 213 -16.27 3.06 19.00
C ASP A 213 -15.28 4.20 18.87
N ASP A 214 -14.34 4.34 19.83
CA ASP A 214 -13.23 5.29 19.73
C ASP A 214 -12.29 4.95 18.57
N TYR A 215 -11.90 3.68 18.43
CA TYR A 215 -11.06 3.25 17.30
C TYR A 215 -11.73 3.55 15.95
N LYS A 216 -13.01 3.16 15.79
CA LYS A 216 -13.78 3.42 14.58
C LYS A 216 -13.87 4.91 14.27
N ARG A 217 -14.24 5.72 15.27
CA ARG A 217 -14.34 7.18 15.12
C ARG A 217 -13.02 7.83 14.69
N ILE A 218 -11.90 7.40 15.27
CA ILE A 218 -10.58 7.92 14.92
C ILE A 218 -10.21 7.50 13.49
N ILE A 219 -10.45 6.24 13.12
CA ILE A 219 -10.16 5.75 11.77
C ILE A 219 -11.00 6.51 10.74
N ASP A 220 -12.30 6.70 10.98
CA ASP A 220 -13.19 7.44 10.07
C ASP A 220 -12.73 8.88 9.88
N GLN A 221 -12.41 9.60 10.96
CA GLN A 221 -11.91 10.97 10.90
C GLN A 221 -10.60 11.06 10.12
N LEU A 222 -9.66 10.16 10.40
CA LEU A 222 -8.38 10.13 9.71
C LEU A 222 -8.50 9.63 8.26
N TYR A 223 -9.50 8.78 7.98
CA TYR A 223 -9.81 8.39 6.62
C TYR A 223 -10.19 9.60 5.77
N ASP A 224 -11.01 10.51 6.28
CA ASP A 224 -11.36 11.75 5.59
C ASP A 224 -10.12 12.64 5.35
N GLU A 225 -9.16 12.61 6.26
CA GLU A 225 -7.89 13.35 6.17
C GLU A 225 -6.81 12.64 5.32
N GLY A 226 -7.10 11.50 4.72
CA GLY A 226 -6.17 10.84 3.79
C GLY A 226 -5.55 9.54 4.30
N LEU A 227 -5.98 9.00 5.44
CA LEU A 227 -5.47 7.74 5.97
C LEU A 227 -5.65 6.59 4.97
N VAL A 228 -4.58 5.83 4.76
CA VAL A 228 -4.55 4.65 3.88
C VAL A 228 -4.10 3.39 4.62
N LYS A 229 -3.29 3.58 5.66
CA LYS A 229 -2.63 2.47 6.37
C LYS A 229 -2.78 2.62 7.88
N VAL A 230 -3.22 1.55 8.52
CA VAL A 230 -3.25 1.42 9.98
C VAL A 230 -2.27 0.34 10.39
N CYS A 231 -1.44 0.62 11.38
CA CYS A 231 -0.56 -0.35 12.03
C CYS A 231 -1.08 -0.60 13.45
N LEU A 232 -1.29 -1.85 13.81
CA LEU A 232 -1.64 -2.24 15.16
C LEU A 232 -0.37 -2.75 15.88
N SER A 233 -0.07 -2.17 17.01
CA SER A 233 1.15 -2.41 17.77
C SER A 233 0.86 -2.37 19.29
N GLY A 234 1.90 -2.24 20.10
CA GLY A 234 1.83 -2.18 21.55
C GLY A 234 2.63 -3.29 22.21
N GLY A 235 2.10 -3.89 23.26
CA GLY A 235 2.61 -5.14 23.82
C GLY A 235 2.36 -6.29 22.82
N ASP A 236 1.36 -7.12 23.11
CA ASP A 236 0.80 -8.04 22.12
C ASP A 236 -0.56 -7.48 21.66
N PRO A 237 -0.65 -6.89 20.44
CA PRO A 237 -1.89 -6.27 20.00
C PRO A 237 -3.05 -7.28 19.97
N PHE A 238 -2.79 -8.58 19.73
CA PHE A 238 -3.83 -9.61 19.71
C PHE A 238 -4.36 -9.99 21.10
N SER A 239 -3.72 -9.51 22.16
CA SER A 239 -4.26 -9.64 23.52
C SER A 239 -5.37 -8.60 23.84
N ASN A 240 -5.54 -7.58 22.99
CA ASN A 240 -6.65 -6.64 23.12
C ASN A 240 -7.93 -7.23 22.48
N PRO A 241 -9.07 -7.21 23.18
CA PRO A 241 -10.31 -7.83 22.69
C PRO A 241 -10.86 -7.18 21.41
N HIS A 242 -10.56 -5.91 21.17
CA HIS A 242 -11.06 -5.16 20.01
C HIS A 242 -10.20 -5.28 18.75
N THR A 243 -9.06 -5.95 18.82
CA THR A 243 -8.11 -5.99 17.68
C THR A 243 -8.75 -6.54 16.42
N TRP A 244 -9.49 -7.62 16.53
CA TRP A 244 -10.15 -8.24 15.37
C TRP A 244 -11.28 -7.37 14.82
N ASP A 245 -12.04 -6.71 15.69
CA ASP A 245 -13.13 -5.80 15.28
C ASP A 245 -12.59 -4.51 14.62
N VAL A 246 -11.34 -4.14 14.89
CA VAL A 246 -10.65 -3.00 14.24
C VAL A 246 -10.08 -3.40 12.87
N ILE A 247 -9.75 -4.70 12.67
CA ILE A 247 -9.23 -5.23 11.41
C ILE A 247 -10.35 -5.42 10.38
N ASP A 248 -11.54 -5.83 10.82
CA ASP A 248 -12.72 -6.09 9.99
C ASP A 248 -13.41 -4.79 9.56
#